data_24afa6d0290ef0d4e64f3e2a993eb284
#
_entry.id   24afa6d0290ef0d4e64f3e2a993eb284
#
_cell.length_a   1.000
_cell.length_b   1.000
_cell.length_c   1.000
_cell.angle_alpha   90.00
_cell.angle_beta   90.00
_cell.angle_gamma   90.00
#
_symmetry.space_group_name_H-M   'P 1'
#
loop_
_entity.id
_entity.type
_entity.pdbx_description
1 polymer ?
#
loop_
_entity_poly.entity_id
_entity_poly.type
_entity_poly.pdbx_seq_one_letter_code
_entity_poly.pdbx_strand_id
1 'polypeptide(L)'
;QVSVHGGHLASNLGTVELTMALHAVMNFPEDKLIFDVGHQSYTHKILTGRKDAFETLRQYDGLSGFPKRNESPCDAFDTGHSSTGISAAMGYSIARDLSGGDEKVAVVIGDGSLTGGMAYEALNGLAQLKTGCVVVINDNNMSIGKNVGGLSKYLNEIRLGNAYNELKTGVESSLMGSKTGKKIAKVLKRSKDNIKQFFVPGMFFEELGITYVGPIDGHDINQMITTFQHAFRLDKPIIIHVKTKKGKGYGYAERHPDYFHGIAPFDRISGKVLAAKKTSCYTDIFAKKMVKLGE
;
A
#
# COMPACT_ATOMS: atom_id res chain seq x y z
N GLN A 1 11.65 -19.25 5.77
CA GLN A 1 12.76 -18.43 6.30
C GLN A 1 12.28 -17.48 7.44
N VAL A 2 11.14 -16.78 7.30
CA VAL A 2 10.62 -15.91 8.36
C VAL A 2 10.36 -16.67 9.68
N SER A 3 9.94 -17.92 9.64
CA SER A 3 9.78 -18.73 10.86
C SER A 3 11.12 -19.09 11.54
N VAL A 4 12.22 -19.04 10.79
CA VAL A 4 13.57 -19.34 11.29
C VAL A 4 14.28 -18.10 11.81
N HIS A 5 14.19 -16.99 11.08
CA HIS A 5 14.95 -15.77 11.38
C HIS A 5 14.10 -14.66 12.02
N GLY A 6 12.77 -14.82 12.03
CA GLY A 6 11.85 -13.74 12.33
C GLY A 6 11.67 -12.78 11.16
N GLY A 7 10.72 -11.85 11.27
CA GLY A 7 10.47 -10.84 10.24
C GLY A 7 9.02 -10.38 10.18
N HIS A 8 8.69 -9.63 9.12
CA HIS A 8 7.36 -9.07 8.90
C HIS A 8 6.49 -10.06 8.10
N LEU A 9 5.89 -11.06 8.79
CA LEU A 9 5.15 -12.12 8.10
C LEU A 9 3.78 -11.66 7.58
N ALA A 10 2.94 -11.13 8.48
CA ALA A 10 1.54 -10.84 8.13
C ALA A 10 1.42 -9.76 7.03
N SER A 11 2.28 -8.76 7.07
CA SER A 11 2.29 -7.68 6.06
C SER A 11 2.68 -8.22 4.67
N ASN A 12 3.66 -9.10 4.60
CA ASN A 12 4.08 -9.70 3.33
C ASN A 12 3.05 -10.66 2.77
N LEU A 13 2.45 -11.50 3.60
CA LEU A 13 1.38 -12.41 3.16
C LEU A 13 0.15 -11.67 2.62
N GLY A 14 -0.12 -10.48 3.15
CA GLY A 14 -1.24 -9.65 2.68
C GLY A 14 -1.03 -8.97 1.33
N THR A 15 0.21 -8.94 0.81
CA THR A 15 0.55 -8.20 -0.41
C THR A 15 1.17 -9.06 -1.52
N VAL A 16 1.06 -10.38 -1.42
CA VAL A 16 1.62 -11.29 -2.42
C VAL A 16 1.00 -11.03 -3.78
N GLU A 17 -0.32 -11.15 -3.89
CA GLU A 17 -1.06 -10.99 -5.15
C GLU A 17 -0.93 -9.57 -5.69
N LEU A 18 -0.98 -8.56 -4.82
CA LEU A 18 -0.77 -7.15 -5.18
C LEU A 18 0.60 -6.94 -5.83
N THR A 19 1.66 -7.47 -5.20
CA THR A 19 3.03 -7.34 -5.72
C THR A 19 3.20 -8.10 -7.04
N MET A 20 2.63 -9.30 -7.16
CA MET A 20 2.64 -10.07 -8.40
C MET A 20 1.92 -9.34 -9.54
N ALA A 21 0.78 -8.71 -9.26
CA ALA A 21 0.02 -7.94 -10.25
C ALA A 21 0.81 -6.71 -10.74
N LEU A 22 1.52 -6.00 -9.85
CA LEU A 22 2.41 -4.90 -10.24
C LEU A 22 3.57 -5.41 -11.11
N HIS A 23 4.20 -6.53 -10.73
CA HIS A 23 5.27 -7.15 -11.53
C HIS A 23 4.81 -7.63 -12.90
N ALA A 24 3.54 -8.00 -13.07
CA ALA A 24 2.98 -8.41 -14.36
C ALA A 24 2.82 -7.24 -15.36
N VAL A 25 2.83 -5.98 -14.86
CA VAL A 25 2.59 -4.79 -15.68
C VAL A 25 3.75 -3.80 -15.71
N MET A 26 4.75 -3.99 -14.86
CA MET A 26 5.95 -3.15 -14.75
C MET A 26 7.18 -3.91 -15.21
N ASN A 27 8.14 -3.20 -15.81
CA ASN A 27 9.43 -3.72 -16.27
C ASN A 27 10.54 -3.27 -15.33
N PHE A 28 11.22 -4.20 -14.69
CA PHE A 28 12.32 -3.91 -13.77
C PHE A 28 13.68 -4.19 -14.43
N PRO A 29 14.69 -3.34 -14.18
CA PRO A 29 14.77 -2.23 -13.22
C PRO A 29 14.33 -0.85 -13.74
N GLU A 30 13.86 -0.72 -14.99
CA GLU A 30 13.53 0.55 -15.64
C GLU A 30 12.40 1.26 -14.88
N ASP A 31 11.27 0.57 -14.69
CA ASP A 31 10.13 1.08 -13.92
C ASP A 31 10.44 1.17 -12.43
N LYS A 32 9.86 2.15 -11.73
CA LYS A 32 10.17 2.45 -10.33
C LYS A 32 9.01 2.07 -9.41
N LEU A 33 9.21 1.02 -8.61
CA LEU A 33 8.27 0.59 -7.57
C LEU A 33 8.84 0.91 -6.18
N ILE A 34 8.13 1.75 -5.43
CA ILE A 34 8.48 2.13 -4.07
C ILE A 34 7.51 1.46 -3.10
N PHE A 35 8.03 0.87 -2.03
CA PHE A 35 7.22 0.39 -0.91
C PHE A 35 7.38 1.34 0.27
N ASP A 36 6.32 2.05 0.66
CA ASP A 36 6.34 2.86 1.87
C ASP A 36 6.62 2.00 3.10
N VAL A 37 7.47 2.44 4.01
CA VAL A 37 8.11 1.62 5.05
C VAL A 37 8.99 0.51 4.46
N GLY A 38 8.47 -0.28 3.53
CA GLY A 38 9.20 -1.33 2.82
C GLY A 38 9.23 -2.71 3.49
N HIS A 39 8.59 -2.85 4.66
CA HIS A 39 8.53 -4.13 5.39
C HIS A 39 7.69 -5.21 4.68
N GLN A 40 6.90 -4.86 3.68
CA GLN A 40 6.04 -5.73 2.87
C GLN A 40 6.64 -6.07 1.50
N SER A 41 7.96 -5.95 1.32
CA SER A 41 8.65 -6.09 0.03
C SER A 41 9.22 -7.48 -0.27
N TYR A 42 8.94 -8.51 0.56
CA TYR A 42 9.58 -9.82 0.38
C TYR A 42 9.21 -10.49 -0.95
N THR A 43 7.97 -10.38 -1.40
CA THR A 43 7.56 -10.90 -2.71
C THR A 43 8.31 -10.19 -3.85
N HIS A 44 8.51 -8.87 -3.76
CA HIS A 44 9.33 -8.12 -4.72
C HIS A 44 10.78 -8.62 -4.74
N LYS A 45 11.39 -8.85 -3.58
CA LYS A 45 12.76 -9.39 -3.50
C LYS A 45 12.87 -10.79 -4.14
N ILE A 46 11.88 -11.66 -3.92
CA ILE A 46 11.82 -13.00 -4.52
C ILE A 46 11.72 -12.89 -6.04
N LEU A 47 10.82 -12.05 -6.56
CA LEU A 47 10.58 -11.89 -7.99
C LEU A 47 11.75 -11.21 -8.73
N THR A 48 12.59 -10.47 -8.00
CA THR A 48 13.80 -9.81 -8.53
C THR A 48 15.08 -10.60 -8.29
N GLY A 49 14.99 -11.93 -8.17
CA GLY A 49 16.12 -12.87 -8.19
C GLY A 49 16.79 -13.14 -6.84
N ARG A 50 16.26 -12.59 -5.73
CA ARG A 50 16.87 -12.74 -4.39
C ARG A 50 16.26 -13.87 -3.54
N LYS A 51 15.58 -14.83 -4.18
CA LYS A 51 14.92 -15.96 -3.47
C LYS A 51 15.89 -16.74 -2.57
N ASP A 52 17.06 -17.09 -3.09
CA ASP A 52 18.02 -17.92 -2.36
C ASP A 52 18.69 -17.13 -1.22
N ALA A 53 18.85 -15.81 -1.36
CA ALA A 53 19.38 -14.94 -0.33
C ALA A 53 18.48 -14.85 0.93
N PHE A 54 17.22 -15.33 0.86
CA PHE A 54 16.34 -15.38 2.02
C PHE A 54 16.85 -16.27 3.15
N GLU A 55 17.80 -17.16 2.90
CA GLU A 55 18.48 -17.93 3.95
C GLU A 55 19.22 -17.03 4.95
N THR A 56 19.60 -15.83 4.52
CA THR A 56 20.26 -14.83 5.38
C THR A 56 19.36 -13.65 5.74
N LEU A 57 18.04 -13.78 5.53
CA LEU A 57 17.09 -12.68 5.79
C LEU A 57 17.26 -12.14 7.20
N ARG A 58 17.50 -10.80 7.30
CA ARG A 58 17.69 -10.07 8.57
C ARG A 58 18.87 -10.55 9.43
N GLN A 59 19.80 -11.29 8.86
CA GLN A 59 21.05 -11.63 9.51
C GLN A 59 22.10 -10.52 9.26
N TYR A 60 23.15 -10.50 10.11
CA TYR A 60 24.26 -9.58 9.89
C TYR A 60 24.89 -9.85 8.52
N ASP A 61 25.13 -8.79 7.75
CA ASP A 61 25.68 -8.85 6.39
C ASP A 61 24.85 -9.69 5.39
N GLY A 62 23.60 -10.02 5.76
CA GLY A 62 22.65 -10.78 4.96
C GLY A 62 21.58 -9.90 4.31
N LEU A 63 20.57 -10.56 3.72
CA LEU A 63 19.47 -9.90 3.03
C LEU A 63 18.67 -9.00 3.99
N SER A 64 18.52 -7.72 3.64
CA SER A 64 17.72 -6.76 4.41
C SER A 64 16.23 -7.13 4.41
N GLY A 65 15.55 -6.86 5.51
CA GLY A 65 14.09 -6.94 5.59
C GLY A 65 13.35 -5.78 4.92
N PHE A 66 14.07 -4.85 4.27
CA PHE A 66 13.56 -3.68 3.58
C PHE A 66 14.23 -3.53 2.23
N PRO A 67 13.64 -2.80 1.26
CA PRO A 67 14.30 -2.48 0.01
C PRO A 67 15.63 -1.76 0.23
N LYS A 68 16.65 -2.15 -0.53
CA LYS A 68 17.99 -1.57 -0.49
C LYS A 68 18.58 -1.49 -1.90
N ARG A 69 18.94 -0.28 -2.34
CA ARG A 69 19.53 -0.04 -3.67
C ARG A 69 20.88 -0.73 -3.88
N ASN A 70 21.60 -0.99 -2.81
CA ASN A 70 22.85 -1.75 -2.86
C ASN A 70 22.65 -3.28 -2.99
N GLU A 71 21.45 -3.79 -2.77
CA GLU A 71 21.14 -5.21 -2.98
C GLU A 71 20.64 -5.51 -4.40
N SER A 72 19.93 -4.58 -5.02
CA SER A 72 19.33 -4.78 -6.34
C SER A 72 19.02 -3.45 -7.03
N PRO A 73 19.29 -3.32 -8.35
CA PRO A 73 18.83 -2.17 -9.12
C PRO A 73 17.30 -2.05 -9.22
N CYS A 74 16.58 -3.12 -8.89
CA CYS A 74 15.11 -3.13 -8.85
C CYS A 74 14.55 -2.45 -7.59
N ASP A 75 15.36 -2.22 -6.57
CA ASP A 75 14.96 -1.49 -5.36
C ASP A 75 15.17 0.02 -5.61
N ALA A 76 14.11 0.71 -6.02
CA ALA A 76 14.21 2.12 -6.42
C ALA A 76 14.59 3.06 -5.27
N PHE A 77 14.23 2.75 -4.03
CA PHE A 77 14.43 3.63 -2.87
C PHE A 77 14.68 2.84 -1.59
N ASP A 78 15.66 3.30 -0.78
CA ASP A 78 15.94 2.72 0.54
C ASP A 78 14.86 3.18 1.52
N THR A 79 14.00 2.28 1.95
CA THR A 79 12.87 2.58 2.84
C THR A 79 13.07 2.01 4.24
N GLY A 80 12.26 2.48 5.17
CA GLY A 80 12.26 2.08 6.59
C GLY A 80 11.30 2.93 7.41
N HIS A 81 11.23 4.24 7.13
CA HIS A 81 10.30 5.16 7.77
C HIS A 81 8.97 5.21 7.02
N SER A 82 7.87 5.38 7.75
CA SER A 82 6.53 5.53 7.17
C SER A 82 6.32 6.90 6.51
N SER A 83 5.39 6.98 5.58
CA SER A 83 4.87 8.20 4.94
C SER A 83 5.85 8.90 3.98
N THR A 84 7.01 8.31 3.67
CA THR A 84 8.04 8.88 2.79
C THR A 84 7.89 8.46 1.33
N GLY A 85 7.18 7.34 1.09
CA GLY A 85 7.16 6.67 -0.23
C GLY A 85 6.52 7.50 -1.33
N ILE A 86 5.44 8.24 -1.04
CA ILE A 86 4.76 9.09 -2.04
C ILE A 86 5.69 10.23 -2.48
N SER A 87 6.42 10.86 -1.54
CA SER A 87 7.41 11.90 -1.88
C SER A 87 8.53 11.37 -2.77
N ALA A 88 9.01 10.16 -2.48
CA ALA A 88 10.03 9.51 -3.32
C ALA A 88 9.48 9.20 -4.72
N ALA A 89 8.26 8.67 -4.84
CA ALA A 89 7.61 8.42 -6.12
C ALA A 89 7.39 9.70 -6.92
N MET A 90 6.95 10.78 -6.27
CA MET A 90 6.83 12.10 -6.89
C MET A 90 8.17 12.58 -7.44
N GLY A 91 9.27 12.43 -6.70
CA GLY A 91 10.61 12.78 -7.15
C GLY A 91 11.03 12.00 -8.40
N TYR A 92 10.79 10.68 -8.45
CA TYR A 92 11.03 9.86 -9.64
C TYR A 92 10.18 10.30 -10.83
N SER A 93 8.89 10.60 -10.61
CA SER A 93 8.01 11.06 -11.69
C SER A 93 8.47 12.40 -12.26
N ILE A 94 8.88 13.34 -11.41
CA ILE A 94 9.45 14.62 -11.86
C ILE A 94 10.77 14.41 -12.65
N ALA A 95 11.65 13.56 -12.14
CA ALA A 95 12.92 13.26 -12.82
C ALA A 95 12.70 12.64 -14.19
N ARG A 96 11.76 11.68 -14.31
CA ARG A 96 11.31 11.10 -15.58
C ARG A 96 10.83 12.18 -16.54
N ASP A 97 9.90 13.03 -16.12
CA ASP A 97 9.30 14.06 -16.96
C ASP A 97 10.36 15.05 -17.47
N LEU A 98 11.30 15.46 -16.61
CA LEU A 98 12.42 16.35 -16.97
C LEU A 98 13.41 15.70 -17.93
N SER A 99 13.62 14.40 -17.85
CA SER A 99 14.51 13.64 -18.77
C SER A 99 13.83 13.20 -20.06
N GLY A 100 12.51 13.36 -20.17
CA GLY A 100 11.72 12.86 -21.29
C GLY A 100 11.61 11.33 -21.33
N GLY A 101 11.70 10.70 -20.15
CA GLY A 101 11.53 9.24 -19.98
C GLY A 101 10.07 8.81 -20.01
N ASP A 102 9.84 7.50 -20.10
CA ASP A 102 8.51 6.88 -20.15
C ASP A 102 8.33 5.78 -19.10
N GLU A 103 9.28 5.64 -18.18
CA GLU A 103 9.23 4.65 -17.11
C GLU A 103 8.02 4.86 -16.19
N LYS A 104 7.38 3.76 -15.84
CA LYS A 104 6.26 3.77 -14.89
C LYS A 104 6.76 4.00 -13.48
N VAL A 105 6.03 4.81 -12.73
CA VAL A 105 6.31 5.07 -11.31
C VAL A 105 5.11 4.69 -10.48
N ALA A 106 5.33 3.79 -9.51
CA ALA A 106 4.31 3.37 -8.56
C ALA A 106 4.84 3.36 -7.12
N VAL A 107 3.94 3.63 -6.18
CA VAL A 107 4.21 3.49 -4.75
C VAL A 107 3.10 2.69 -4.08
N VAL A 108 3.48 1.72 -3.25
CA VAL A 108 2.56 0.99 -2.37
C VAL A 108 2.67 1.57 -0.97
N ILE A 109 1.59 2.12 -0.46
CA ILE A 109 1.49 2.70 0.88
C ILE A 109 0.39 2.02 1.68
N GLY A 110 0.67 1.64 2.93
CA GLY A 110 -0.34 1.12 3.84
C GLY A 110 -1.28 2.23 4.34
N ASP A 111 -2.53 1.87 4.62
CA ASP A 111 -3.55 2.74 5.20
C ASP A 111 -3.09 3.42 6.50
N GLY A 112 -2.31 2.73 7.34
CA GLY A 112 -1.68 3.30 8.53
C GLY A 112 -0.65 4.38 8.22
N SER A 113 0.24 4.16 7.25
CA SER A 113 1.27 5.12 6.82
C SER A 113 0.66 6.34 6.12
N LEU A 114 -0.47 6.17 5.46
CA LEU A 114 -1.18 7.27 4.81
C LEU A 114 -1.70 8.32 5.82
N THR A 115 -1.77 8.00 7.11
CA THR A 115 -2.17 8.96 8.16
C THR A 115 -1.09 9.98 8.50
N GLY A 116 0.14 9.81 8.04
CA GLY A 116 1.25 10.73 8.31
C GLY A 116 1.21 12.00 7.48
N GLY A 117 1.61 13.14 8.08
CA GLY A 117 1.57 14.46 7.43
C GLY A 117 2.36 14.54 6.13
N MET A 118 3.53 13.88 6.04
CA MET A 118 4.35 13.84 4.83
C MET A 118 3.62 13.21 3.64
N ALA A 119 2.74 12.21 3.86
CA ALA A 119 1.94 11.61 2.80
C ALA A 119 0.96 12.63 2.19
N TYR A 120 0.33 13.46 3.03
CA TYR A 120 -0.57 14.53 2.57
C TYR A 120 0.16 15.62 1.81
N GLU A 121 1.33 16.02 2.29
CA GLU A 121 2.17 16.99 1.61
C GLU A 121 2.55 16.51 0.21
N ALA A 122 2.95 15.24 0.09
CA ALA A 122 3.26 14.63 -1.18
C ALA A 122 2.04 14.50 -2.11
N LEU A 123 0.86 14.12 -1.59
CA LEU A 123 -0.37 14.09 -2.38
C LEU A 123 -0.77 15.49 -2.89
N ASN A 124 -0.62 16.52 -2.05
CA ASN A 124 -0.85 17.91 -2.46
C ASN A 124 0.12 18.31 -3.59
N GLY A 125 1.41 17.93 -3.49
CA GLY A 125 2.39 18.17 -4.55
C GLY A 125 2.05 17.44 -5.85
N LEU A 126 1.69 16.16 -5.80
CA LEU A 126 1.28 15.37 -6.97
C LEU A 126 0.05 15.97 -7.67
N ALA A 127 -0.94 16.40 -6.89
CA ALA A 127 -2.14 17.05 -7.41
C ALA A 127 -1.82 18.31 -8.22
N GLN A 128 -0.86 19.11 -7.75
CA GLN A 128 -0.42 20.33 -8.43
C GLN A 128 0.40 20.04 -9.68
N LEU A 129 1.34 19.11 -9.59
CA LEU A 129 2.27 18.77 -10.67
C LEU A 129 1.61 18.02 -11.82
N LYS A 130 0.53 17.28 -11.54
CA LYS A 130 -0.23 16.46 -12.52
C LYS A 130 0.63 15.43 -13.27
N THR A 131 1.79 15.06 -12.73
CA THR A 131 2.68 14.05 -13.30
C THR A 131 2.10 12.65 -13.16
N GLY A 132 2.36 11.77 -14.12
CA GLY A 132 1.92 10.37 -14.10
C GLY A 132 2.57 9.59 -12.96
N CYS A 133 1.80 9.28 -11.91
CA CYS A 133 2.24 8.49 -10.76
C CYS A 133 1.07 7.66 -10.23
N VAL A 134 1.32 6.36 -9.97
CA VAL A 134 0.30 5.46 -9.40
C VAL A 134 0.56 5.26 -7.91
N VAL A 135 -0.34 5.75 -7.07
CA VAL A 135 -0.33 5.56 -5.62
C VAL A 135 -1.29 4.42 -5.28
N VAL A 136 -0.78 3.30 -4.82
CA VAL A 136 -1.57 2.13 -4.39
C VAL A 136 -1.75 2.16 -2.88
N ILE A 137 -2.98 2.44 -2.43
CA ILE A 137 -3.33 2.33 -1.02
C ILE A 137 -3.64 0.87 -0.71
N ASN A 138 -2.77 0.22 0.06
CA ASN A 138 -2.97 -1.11 0.59
C ASN A 138 -3.76 -1.03 1.91
N ASP A 139 -5.07 -1.15 1.83
CA ASP A 139 -5.99 -1.06 2.97
C ASP A 139 -6.31 -2.45 3.53
N ASN A 140 -5.79 -2.74 4.70
CA ASN A 140 -6.16 -3.90 5.50
C ASN A 140 -6.76 -3.52 6.86
N ASN A 141 -7.09 -2.22 7.04
CA ASN A 141 -7.68 -1.63 8.25
C ASN A 141 -6.78 -1.74 9.50
N MET A 142 -5.48 -1.92 9.29
CA MET A 142 -4.51 -2.10 10.37
C MET A 142 -3.14 -1.49 10.02
N SER A 143 -2.56 -0.81 11.00
CA SER A 143 -1.11 -0.57 11.06
C SER A 143 -0.43 -1.72 11.85
N ILE A 144 0.23 -1.45 12.96
CA ILE A 144 0.60 -2.49 13.96
C ILE A 144 -0.68 -2.92 14.70
N GLY A 145 -1.47 -1.96 15.22
CA GLY A 145 -2.81 -2.14 15.77
C GLY A 145 -3.91 -1.62 14.83
N LYS A 146 -5.13 -1.48 15.33
CA LYS A 146 -6.24 -0.85 14.58
C LYS A 146 -5.93 0.62 14.30
N ASN A 147 -6.18 1.06 13.07
CA ASN A 147 -6.00 2.46 12.72
C ASN A 147 -7.02 3.35 13.43
N VAL A 148 -6.59 4.59 13.74
CA VAL A 148 -7.41 5.62 14.40
C VAL A 148 -7.37 6.92 13.61
N GLY A 149 -8.31 7.82 13.89
CA GLY A 149 -8.35 9.16 13.27
C GLY A 149 -9.34 9.29 12.12
N GLY A 150 -9.52 10.53 11.66
CA GLY A 150 -10.53 10.90 10.65
C GLY A 150 -10.32 10.20 9.31
N LEU A 151 -9.07 10.10 8.83
CA LEU A 151 -8.79 9.42 7.56
C LEU A 151 -9.07 7.92 7.66
N SER A 152 -8.70 7.28 8.76
CA SER A 152 -9.01 5.86 8.97
C SER A 152 -10.51 5.61 8.96
N LYS A 153 -11.29 6.51 9.60
CA LYS A 153 -12.75 6.47 9.53
C LYS A 153 -13.24 6.64 8.10
N TYR A 154 -12.71 7.61 7.37
CA TYR A 154 -13.04 7.87 5.97
C TYR A 154 -12.77 6.65 5.07
N LEU A 155 -11.57 6.06 5.13
CA LEU A 155 -11.23 4.86 4.36
C LEU A 155 -12.12 3.68 4.73
N ASN A 156 -12.47 3.54 6.01
CA ASN A 156 -13.37 2.47 6.47
C ASN A 156 -14.81 2.67 5.96
N GLU A 157 -15.32 3.88 5.90
CA GLU A 157 -16.61 4.20 5.28
C GLU A 157 -16.61 3.86 3.78
N ILE A 158 -15.54 4.19 3.06
CA ILE A 158 -15.35 3.78 1.66
C ILE A 158 -15.34 2.26 1.52
N ARG A 159 -14.60 1.57 2.39
CA ARG A 159 -14.45 0.12 2.35
C ARG A 159 -15.77 -0.61 2.56
N LEU A 160 -16.65 -0.08 3.41
CA LEU A 160 -17.95 -0.68 3.77
C LEU A 160 -19.07 -0.25 2.82
N GLY A 161 -18.89 0.87 2.09
CA GLY A 161 -19.92 1.42 1.21
C GLY A 161 -20.10 0.62 -0.09
N ASN A 162 -21.29 0.08 -0.32
CA ASN A 162 -21.66 -0.56 -1.59
C ASN A 162 -22.02 0.47 -2.70
N ALA A 163 -22.26 1.72 -2.35
CA ALA A 163 -22.75 2.77 -3.26
C ALA A 163 -21.81 3.08 -4.43
N TYR A 164 -20.49 2.89 -4.25
CA TYR A 164 -19.51 3.15 -5.32
C TYR A 164 -19.60 2.13 -6.46
N ASN A 165 -19.81 0.85 -6.15
CA ASN A 165 -19.95 -0.17 -7.18
C ASN A 165 -21.23 0.01 -8.01
N GLU A 166 -22.30 0.49 -7.41
CA GLU A 166 -23.57 0.78 -8.10
C GLU A 166 -23.45 2.05 -8.98
N LEU A 167 -22.73 3.07 -8.52
CA LEU A 167 -22.45 4.28 -9.32
C LEU A 167 -21.49 3.99 -10.48
N LYS A 168 -20.46 3.17 -10.28
CA LYS A 168 -19.49 2.82 -11.31
C LYS A 168 -20.12 2.01 -12.44
N THR A 169 -20.95 1.02 -12.12
CA THR A 169 -21.73 0.28 -13.13
C THR A 169 -22.71 1.19 -13.88
N GLY A 170 -23.26 2.20 -13.21
CA GLY A 170 -24.09 3.25 -13.84
C GLY A 170 -23.30 4.17 -14.78
N VAL A 171 -22.08 4.52 -14.45
CA VAL A 171 -21.20 5.38 -15.27
C VAL A 171 -20.61 4.61 -16.47
N GLU A 172 -20.17 3.36 -16.28
CA GLU A 172 -19.70 2.51 -17.38
C GLU A 172 -20.81 2.22 -18.39
N SER A 173 -22.04 1.99 -17.94
CA SER A 173 -23.21 1.84 -18.83
C SER A 173 -23.60 3.14 -19.53
N SER A 174 -23.32 4.32 -18.92
CA SER A 174 -23.57 5.65 -19.52
C SER A 174 -22.55 6.00 -20.61
N LEU A 175 -21.29 5.59 -20.45
CA LEU A 175 -20.25 5.76 -21.48
C LEU A 175 -20.47 4.88 -22.69
N MET A 176 -21.25 3.80 -22.58
CA MET A 176 -21.63 2.93 -23.69
C MET A 176 -22.86 3.37 -24.50
N GLY A 177 -23.28 4.63 -24.42
CA GLY A 177 -24.20 5.23 -25.38
C GLY A 177 -25.70 4.91 -25.21
N SER A 178 -26.16 4.52 -24.01
CA SER A 178 -27.57 4.21 -23.76
C SER A 178 -28.40 5.47 -23.43
N LYS A 179 -29.64 5.53 -23.97
CA LYS A 179 -30.62 6.62 -23.69
C LYS A 179 -30.97 6.78 -22.20
N THR A 180 -30.65 5.80 -21.38
CA THR A 180 -30.85 5.78 -19.91
C THR A 180 -29.85 6.68 -19.19
N GLY A 181 -28.60 6.82 -19.68
CA GLY A 181 -27.57 7.66 -19.08
C GLY A 181 -27.94 9.15 -19.05
N LYS A 182 -28.65 9.64 -20.07
CA LYS A 182 -29.14 11.04 -20.11
C LYS A 182 -30.22 11.31 -19.05
N LYS A 183 -31.03 10.31 -18.66
CA LYS A 183 -32.04 10.45 -17.61
C LYS A 183 -31.39 10.48 -16.22
N ILE A 184 -30.37 9.66 -15.98
CA ILE A 184 -29.63 9.61 -14.69
C ILE A 184 -28.85 10.93 -14.49
N ALA A 185 -28.16 11.44 -15.50
CA ALA A 185 -27.48 12.73 -15.44
C ALA A 185 -28.45 13.91 -15.17
N LYS A 186 -29.69 13.83 -15.68
CA LYS A 186 -30.72 14.86 -15.46
C LYS A 186 -31.35 14.78 -14.05
N VAL A 187 -31.44 13.58 -13.46
CA VAL A 187 -31.86 13.37 -12.07
C VAL A 187 -30.78 13.85 -11.10
N LEU A 188 -29.51 13.55 -11.35
CA LEU A 188 -28.36 14.04 -10.56
C LEU A 188 -28.26 15.57 -10.58
N LYS A 189 -28.56 16.23 -11.71
CA LYS A 189 -28.53 17.68 -11.83
C LYS A 189 -29.68 18.40 -11.07
N ARG A 190 -30.80 17.70 -10.85
CA ARG A 190 -31.95 18.25 -10.08
C ARG A 190 -31.88 17.99 -8.57
N SER A 191 -30.96 17.11 -8.12
CA SER A 191 -30.81 16.76 -6.71
C SER A 191 -29.67 17.50 -6.00
N LYS A 192 -29.17 18.60 -6.56
CA LYS A 192 -28.05 19.36 -5.98
C LYS A 192 -28.27 19.82 -4.54
N ASP A 193 -29.51 20.00 -4.10
CA ASP A 193 -29.84 20.47 -2.76
C ASP A 193 -30.01 19.33 -1.72
N ASN A 194 -30.17 18.06 -2.18
CA ASN A 194 -30.28 16.87 -1.29
C ASN A 194 -29.02 15.99 -1.28
N ILE A 195 -27.98 16.32 -2.05
CA ILE A 195 -26.76 15.50 -2.22
C ILE A 195 -25.76 15.68 -1.05
N LYS A 196 -26.02 16.59 -0.11
CA LYS A 196 -25.15 16.78 1.07
C LYS A 196 -25.05 15.55 2.00
N GLN A 197 -25.79 14.44 1.72
CA GLN A 197 -25.75 13.21 2.51
C GLN A 197 -25.19 11.98 1.76
N PHE A 198 -24.91 12.08 0.47
CA PHE A 198 -24.25 10.97 -0.25
C PHE A 198 -22.72 11.19 -0.26
N PHE A 199 -22.08 10.58 0.71
CA PHE A 199 -20.63 10.50 0.76
C PHE A 199 -20.15 9.63 -0.41
N VAL A 200 -19.62 10.24 -1.48
CA VAL A 200 -19.04 9.50 -2.60
C VAL A 200 -17.64 9.07 -2.20
N PRO A 201 -17.38 7.76 -2.16
CA PRO A 201 -16.05 7.24 -1.86
C PRO A 201 -15.00 7.87 -2.78
N GLY A 202 -13.86 8.32 -2.22
CA GLY A 202 -12.79 8.92 -3.01
C GLY A 202 -12.92 10.43 -3.28
N MET A 203 -14.05 11.04 -2.93
CA MET A 203 -14.31 12.49 -3.18
C MET A 203 -13.18 13.39 -2.67
N PHE A 204 -12.59 13.08 -1.50
CA PHE A 204 -11.47 13.85 -0.96
C PHE A 204 -10.27 13.89 -1.93
N PHE A 205 -9.91 12.76 -2.54
CA PHE A 205 -8.79 12.69 -3.48
C PHE A 205 -9.14 13.32 -4.83
N GLU A 206 -10.39 13.14 -5.29
CA GLU A 206 -10.89 13.77 -6.52
C GLU A 206 -10.95 15.30 -6.40
N GLU A 207 -11.33 15.83 -5.25
CA GLU A 207 -11.33 17.28 -4.97
C GLU A 207 -9.90 17.85 -4.93
N LEU A 208 -8.90 17.06 -4.54
CA LEU A 208 -7.49 17.43 -4.69
C LEU A 208 -7.01 17.40 -6.15
N GLY A 209 -7.79 16.83 -7.08
CA GLY A 209 -7.40 16.68 -8.49
C GLY A 209 -6.66 15.38 -8.80
N ILE A 210 -6.68 14.40 -7.89
CA ILE A 210 -6.10 13.07 -8.06
C ILE A 210 -7.21 12.08 -8.40
N THR A 211 -7.08 11.38 -9.53
CA THR A 211 -8.07 10.36 -9.90
C THR A 211 -8.07 9.21 -8.90
N TYR A 212 -9.25 8.86 -8.41
CA TYR A 212 -9.42 7.76 -7.47
C TYR A 212 -10.09 6.55 -8.15
N VAL A 213 -9.52 5.36 -7.92
CA VAL A 213 -10.05 4.08 -8.41
C VAL A 213 -10.14 3.09 -7.25
N GLY A 214 -11.27 2.47 -7.07
CA GLY A 214 -11.47 1.46 -6.04
C GLY A 214 -12.68 1.72 -5.14
N PRO A 215 -12.78 0.98 -4.04
CA PRO A 215 -11.86 -0.09 -3.63
C PRO A 215 -11.98 -1.36 -4.47
N ILE A 216 -10.84 -1.99 -4.80
CA ILE A 216 -10.77 -3.27 -5.52
C ILE A 216 -10.26 -4.39 -4.60
N ASP A 217 -10.51 -5.66 -4.98
CA ASP A 217 -10.01 -6.80 -4.23
C ASP A 217 -8.51 -7.02 -4.50
N GLY A 218 -7.69 -6.89 -3.46
CA GLY A 218 -6.24 -7.07 -3.51
C GLY A 218 -5.78 -8.53 -3.56
N HIS A 219 -6.71 -9.48 -3.64
CA HIS A 219 -6.44 -10.90 -3.84
C HIS A 219 -6.96 -11.40 -5.20
N ASP A 220 -7.59 -10.53 -6.01
CA ASP A 220 -7.92 -10.80 -7.41
C ASP A 220 -6.83 -10.23 -8.33
N ILE A 221 -5.87 -11.08 -8.70
CA ILE A 221 -4.73 -10.72 -9.55
C ILE A 221 -5.19 -10.17 -10.90
N ASN A 222 -6.19 -10.77 -11.52
CA ASN A 222 -6.65 -10.37 -12.87
C ASN A 222 -7.31 -8.98 -12.84
N GLN A 223 -8.14 -8.71 -11.82
CA GLN A 223 -8.73 -7.40 -11.62
C GLN A 223 -7.64 -6.35 -11.42
N MET A 224 -6.63 -6.64 -10.59
CA MET A 224 -5.52 -5.72 -10.33
C MET A 224 -4.67 -5.47 -11.58
N ILE A 225 -4.30 -6.51 -12.35
CA ILE A 225 -3.54 -6.35 -13.59
C ILE A 225 -4.28 -5.43 -14.55
N THR A 226 -5.57 -5.68 -14.79
CA THR A 226 -6.39 -4.85 -15.67
C THR A 226 -6.44 -3.40 -15.19
N THR A 227 -6.64 -3.19 -13.89
CA THR A 227 -6.69 -1.85 -13.29
C THR A 227 -5.37 -1.11 -13.42
N PHE A 228 -4.24 -1.77 -13.12
CA PHE A 228 -2.91 -1.17 -13.25
C PHE A 228 -2.55 -0.84 -14.70
N GLN A 229 -2.87 -1.73 -15.64
CA GLN A 229 -2.67 -1.47 -17.07
C GLN A 229 -3.41 -0.22 -17.54
N HIS A 230 -4.64 -0.03 -17.08
CA HIS A 230 -5.40 1.18 -17.40
C HIS A 230 -4.82 2.41 -16.72
N ALA A 231 -4.43 2.33 -15.46
CA ALA A 231 -3.87 3.43 -14.70
C ALA A 231 -2.56 3.95 -15.31
N PHE A 232 -1.65 3.06 -15.69
CA PHE A 232 -0.37 3.45 -16.30
C PHE A 232 -0.49 4.05 -17.72
N ARG A 233 -1.63 3.92 -18.37
CA ARG A 233 -1.91 4.61 -19.65
C ARG A 233 -2.35 6.06 -19.48
N LEU A 234 -2.70 6.44 -18.26
CA LEU A 234 -3.19 7.78 -17.96
C LEU A 234 -2.01 8.60 -17.41
N ASP A 235 -1.61 9.60 -18.16
CA ASP A 235 -0.51 10.50 -17.76
C ASP A 235 -1.01 11.54 -16.74
N LYS A 236 -1.34 11.07 -15.53
CA LYS A 236 -1.81 11.88 -14.40
C LYS A 236 -1.68 11.11 -13.08
N PRO A 237 -1.73 11.80 -11.93
CA PRO A 237 -1.68 11.12 -10.65
C PRO A 237 -2.98 10.32 -10.40
N ILE A 238 -2.81 9.06 -9.99
CA ILE A 238 -3.92 8.14 -9.73
C ILE A 238 -3.71 7.46 -8.39
N ILE A 239 -4.76 7.42 -7.59
CA ILE A 239 -4.85 6.57 -6.39
C ILE A 239 -5.66 5.32 -6.73
N ILE A 240 -5.08 4.16 -6.47
CA ILE A 240 -5.77 2.87 -6.54
C ILE A 240 -5.92 2.34 -5.12
N HIS A 241 -7.14 2.25 -4.64
CA HIS A 241 -7.46 1.74 -3.32
C HIS A 241 -7.68 0.22 -3.40
N VAL A 242 -6.81 -0.55 -2.76
CA VAL A 242 -6.79 -2.01 -2.80
C VAL A 242 -7.09 -2.56 -1.40
N LYS A 243 -8.15 -3.36 -1.28
CA LYS A 243 -8.49 -4.05 -0.02
C LYS A 243 -7.74 -5.36 0.06
N THR A 244 -6.94 -5.53 1.12
CA THR A 244 -6.21 -6.77 1.38
C THR A 244 -6.55 -7.36 2.74
N LYS A 245 -6.14 -8.60 2.95
CA LYS A 245 -6.22 -9.29 4.24
C LYS A 245 -4.82 -9.55 4.77
N LYS A 246 -4.45 -8.86 5.84
CA LYS A 246 -3.16 -9.04 6.50
C LYS A 246 -2.99 -10.48 6.99
N GLY A 247 -1.87 -11.13 6.66
CA GLY A 247 -1.62 -12.54 7.01
C GLY A 247 -2.31 -13.58 6.14
N LYS A 248 -2.85 -13.20 4.97
CA LYS A 248 -3.58 -14.06 4.03
C LYS A 248 -2.88 -15.39 3.78
N GLY A 249 -3.63 -16.50 3.89
CA GLY A 249 -3.15 -17.85 3.65
C GLY A 249 -2.46 -18.53 4.85
N TYR A 250 -2.22 -17.80 5.95
CA TYR A 250 -1.71 -18.40 7.19
C TYR A 250 -2.66 -18.11 8.35
N GLY A 251 -3.45 -19.10 8.76
CA GLY A 251 -4.57 -18.94 9.69
C GLY A 251 -4.21 -18.30 11.04
N TYR A 252 -2.99 -18.49 11.55
CA TYR A 252 -2.53 -17.82 12.77
C TYR A 252 -2.29 -16.32 12.52
N ALA A 253 -1.67 -15.95 11.42
CA ALA A 253 -1.42 -14.56 11.06
C ALA A 253 -2.72 -13.82 10.70
N GLU A 254 -3.69 -14.50 10.12
CA GLU A 254 -5.01 -13.92 9.83
C GLU A 254 -5.80 -13.60 11.09
N ARG A 255 -5.69 -14.44 12.14
CA ARG A 255 -6.38 -14.24 13.43
C ARG A 255 -5.66 -13.26 14.35
N HIS A 256 -4.33 -13.18 14.26
CA HIS A 256 -3.48 -12.33 15.12
C HIS A 256 -2.48 -11.54 14.27
N PRO A 257 -2.96 -10.65 13.36
CA PRO A 257 -2.09 -9.96 12.40
C PRO A 257 -1.16 -8.94 13.06
N ASP A 258 -1.47 -8.45 14.24
CA ASP A 258 -0.64 -7.63 15.11
C ASP A 258 0.57 -8.40 15.64
N TYR A 259 0.35 -9.60 16.18
CA TYR A 259 1.40 -10.49 16.67
C TYR A 259 2.35 -10.94 15.56
N PHE A 260 1.83 -11.22 14.37
CA PHE A 260 2.61 -11.62 13.18
C PHE A 260 3.06 -10.44 12.31
N HIS A 261 2.84 -9.21 12.76
CA HIS A 261 3.35 -8.02 12.05
C HIS A 261 4.88 -8.01 12.04
N GLY A 262 5.51 -8.20 13.21
CA GLY A 262 6.96 -8.36 13.34
C GLY A 262 7.24 -9.46 14.37
N ILE A 263 7.40 -10.70 13.88
CA ILE A 263 7.50 -11.88 14.73
C ILE A 263 8.94 -12.36 14.85
N ALA A 264 9.33 -12.83 16.03
CA ALA A 264 10.56 -13.59 16.28
C ALA A 264 10.48 -15.00 15.67
N PRO A 265 11.56 -15.80 15.63
CA PRO A 265 11.50 -17.19 15.21
C PRO A 265 10.35 -17.96 15.87
N PHE A 266 9.61 -18.73 15.07
CA PHE A 266 8.39 -19.39 15.55
C PHE A 266 8.18 -20.76 14.88
N ASP A 267 7.45 -21.65 15.54
CA ASP A 267 7.02 -22.92 14.97
C ASP A 267 5.82 -22.71 14.05
N ARG A 268 5.94 -23.12 12.79
CA ARG A 268 4.91 -22.92 11.76
C ARG A 268 3.62 -23.70 12.02
N ILE A 269 3.69 -24.81 12.72
CA ILE A 269 2.53 -25.69 12.94
C ILE A 269 1.66 -25.14 14.07
N SER A 270 2.28 -24.70 15.17
CA SER A 270 1.58 -24.18 16.34
C SER A 270 1.41 -22.66 16.34
N GLY A 271 2.15 -21.93 15.49
CA GLY A 271 2.19 -20.47 15.49
C GLY A 271 2.91 -19.84 16.71
N LYS A 272 3.51 -20.64 17.58
CA LYS A 272 4.14 -20.19 18.82
C LYS A 272 5.57 -19.74 18.57
N VAL A 273 5.93 -18.58 19.15
CA VAL A 273 7.32 -18.09 19.15
C VAL A 273 8.20 -19.08 19.90
N LEU A 274 9.34 -19.42 19.29
CA LEU A 274 10.37 -20.21 19.93
C LEU A 274 11.04 -19.35 21.01
N ALA A 275 11.16 -19.89 22.23
CA ALA A 275 11.73 -19.16 23.34
C ALA A 275 13.17 -18.70 23.03
N ALA A 276 13.35 -17.40 22.77
CA ALA A 276 14.67 -16.81 22.72
C ALA A 276 15.22 -16.65 24.14
N LYS A 277 16.51 -16.92 24.36
CA LYS A 277 17.20 -16.50 25.59
C LYS A 277 16.99 -14.99 25.76
N LYS A 278 16.33 -14.58 26.84
CA LYS A 278 16.16 -13.16 27.19
C LYS A 278 17.53 -12.58 27.56
N THR A 279 18.21 -11.99 26.61
CA THR A 279 19.32 -11.08 26.88
C THR A 279 18.76 -9.68 26.99
N SER A 280 19.20 -8.90 27.99
CA SER A 280 18.81 -7.49 28.10
C SER A 280 19.29 -6.73 26.88
N CYS A 281 18.39 -6.02 26.20
CA CYS A 281 18.76 -5.13 25.10
C CYS A 281 18.89 -3.68 25.60
N TYR A 282 19.44 -2.79 24.77
CA TYR A 282 19.56 -1.36 25.10
C TYR A 282 18.21 -0.73 25.44
N THR A 283 17.15 -1.11 24.76
CA THR A 283 15.79 -0.65 25.03
C THR A 283 15.33 -1.01 26.43
N ASP A 284 15.63 -2.24 26.92
CA ASP A 284 15.25 -2.67 28.27
C ASP A 284 15.98 -1.83 29.33
N ILE A 285 17.27 -1.54 29.11
CA ILE A 285 18.09 -0.73 30.02
C ILE A 285 17.56 0.69 30.03
N PHE A 286 17.30 1.27 28.85
CA PHE A 286 16.75 2.63 28.73
C PHE A 286 15.38 2.75 29.40
N ALA A 287 14.46 1.83 29.13
CA ALA A 287 13.12 1.83 29.71
C ALA A 287 13.17 1.76 31.24
N LYS A 288 13.98 0.86 31.82
CA LYS A 288 14.19 0.77 33.27
C LYS A 288 14.73 2.08 33.88
N LYS A 289 15.66 2.73 33.16
CA LYS A 289 16.21 4.01 33.63
C LYS A 289 15.17 5.13 33.59
N MET A 290 14.35 5.17 32.54
CA MET A 290 13.27 6.16 32.39
C MET A 290 12.23 6.03 33.50
N VAL A 291 11.78 4.80 33.78
CA VAL A 291 10.85 4.55 34.91
C VAL A 291 11.45 5.09 36.23
N LYS A 292 12.71 4.73 36.54
CA LYS A 292 13.40 5.19 37.76
C LYS A 292 13.59 6.70 37.84
N LEU A 293 13.64 7.40 36.73
CA LEU A 293 13.76 8.87 36.70
C LEU A 293 12.40 9.57 36.78
N GLY A 294 11.33 8.88 36.49
CA GLY A 294 9.95 9.38 36.57
C GLY A 294 9.32 9.19 37.96
N GLU A 295 9.90 8.32 38.81
CA GLU A 295 9.56 8.14 40.21
C GLU A 295 10.27 9.23 41.10
#